data_d92826fedb9459305f44a1ff30a4c045
#
_entry.id   d92826fedb9459305f44a1ff30a4c045
#
_cell.length_a   1.000
_cell.length_b   1.000
_cell.length_c   1.000
_cell.angle_alpha   90.00
_cell.angle_beta   90.00
_cell.angle_gamma   90.00
#
_symmetry.space_group_name_H-M   'P 1'
#
loop_
_entity.id
_entity.type
_entity.pdbx_description
1 polymer ?
#
loop_
_entity_poly.entity_id
_entity_poly.type
_entity_poly.pdbx_seq_one_letter_code
_entity_poly.pdbx_strand_id
1 'polypeptide(L)'
;MNKLYNKQEFASLVSRAVGNTMKRDFARLIDVSPEYLSRILNCKLANPPSIQVIQLIANHASNGVTYAQLLTAAGYALSSMEDTATLDAPDTLNDTTKKFMQGTILTALSSIGVPFTMEQEKKDTNYHLSVSFASGSVTKWHFIYLYNTTKELMSNQLSSLYSHLIFENIMETEKISFVTSSKEEFDLYTKKIPTNLNLNLSVILIDEKSLTIQKESWLHSISSISTEDISKYTL
;
A
#
# COMPACT_ATOMS: atom_id res chain seq x y z
N MET A 1 -0.69 28.88 -1.45
CA MET A 1 -1.59 29.53 -0.46
C MET A 1 -2.15 28.45 0.45
N ASN A 2 -1.70 28.37 1.71
CA ASN A 2 -2.29 27.45 2.67
C ASN A 2 -3.78 27.80 2.85
N LYS A 3 -4.69 26.94 2.41
CA LYS A 3 -6.10 27.09 2.74
C LYS A 3 -6.26 26.92 4.25
N LEU A 4 -6.87 27.89 4.91
CA LEU A 4 -7.21 27.79 6.33
C LEU A 4 -8.20 26.66 6.57
N TYR A 5 -8.05 25.93 7.69
CA TYR A 5 -9.00 24.92 8.14
C TYR A 5 -10.44 25.47 8.23
N ASN A 6 -11.32 24.99 7.37
CA ASN A 6 -12.75 25.33 7.37
C ASN A 6 -13.54 24.37 8.24
N LYS A 7 -13.65 24.70 9.53
CA LYS A 7 -14.31 23.85 10.53
C LYS A 7 -15.75 23.51 10.19
N GLN A 8 -16.49 24.44 9.62
CA GLN A 8 -17.91 24.27 9.30
C GLN A 8 -18.10 23.33 8.11
N GLU A 9 -17.33 23.52 7.06
CA GLU A 9 -17.35 22.65 5.89
C GLU A 9 -16.89 21.24 6.25
N PHE A 10 -15.80 21.14 7.02
CA PHE A 10 -15.29 19.85 7.50
C PHE A 10 -16.33 19.10 8.35
N ALA A 11 -16.95 19.78 9.31
CA ALA A 11 -18.00 19.19 10.15
C ALA A 11 -19.22 18.73 9.34
N SER A 12 -19.61 19.50 8.33
CA SER A 12 -20.71 19.15 7.40
C SER A 12 -20.37 17.87 6.63
N LEU A 13 -19.16 17.77 6.08
CA LEU A 13 -18.70 16.58 5.38
C LEU A 13 -18.65 15.37 6.31
N VAL A 14 -18.12 15.52 7.52
CA VAL A 14 -18.09 14.43 8.51
C VAL A 14 -19.51 14.01 8.91
N SER A 15 -20.44 14.95 9.07
CA SER A 15 -21.85 14.63 9.34
C SER A 15 -22.48 13.80 8.21
N ARG A 16 -22.17 14.13 6.95
CA ARG A 16 -22.59 13.35 5.79
C ARG A 16 -21.93 11.97 5.76
N ALA A 17 -20.63 11.89 6.09
CA ALA A 17 -19.88 10.64 6.16
C ALA A 17 -20.47 9.68 7.21
N VAL A 18 -20.86 10.19 8.38
CA VAL A 18 -21.55 9.42 9.44
C VAL A 18 -22.89 8.88 8.95
N GLY A 19 -23.63 9.66 8.14
CA GLY A 19 -24.92 9.26 7.59
C GLY A 19 -25.92 8.81 8.68
N ASN A 20 -26.47 7.62 8.51
CA ASN A 20 -27.43 7.03 9.45
C ASN A 20 -26.76 6.20 10.57
N THR A 21 -25.43 6.10 10.58
CA THR A 21 -24.70 5.36 11.61
C THR A 21 -24.73 6.11 12.94
N MET A 22 -24.88 5.37 14.05
CA MET A 22 -24.77 6.00 15.37
C MET A 22 -23.38 6.60 15.56
N LYS A 23 -23.30 7.84 16.06
CA LYS A 23 -22.03 8.55 16.26
C LYS A 23 -21.01 7.74 17.07
N ARG A 24 -21.48 6.98 18.06
CA ARG A 24 -20.63 6.12 18.90
C ARG A 24 -20.01 4.98 18.08
N ASP A 25 -20.78 4.37 17.19
CA ASP A 25 -20.33 3.24 16.39
C ASP A 25 -19.40 3.73 15.26
N PHE A 26 -19.73 4.86 14.65
CA PHE A 26 -18.83 5.49 13.69
C PHE A 26 -17.50 5.92 14.32
N ALA A 27 -17.49 6.45 15.54
CA ALA A 27 -16.27 6.79 16.25
C ALA A 27 -15.38 5.56 16.48
N ARG A 28 -15.98 4.39 16.77
CA ARG A 28 -15.23 3.12 16.87
C ARG A 28 -14.64 2.68 15.53
N LEU A 29 -15.39 2.82 14.43
CA LEU A 29 -14.90 2.45 13.09
C LEU A 29 -13.67 3.26 12.67
N ILE A 30 -13.61 4.52 13.08
CA ILE A 30 -12.49 5.42 12.74
C ILE A 30 -11.44 5.54 13.87
N ASP A 31 -11.49 4.63 14.84
CA ASP A 31 -10.55 4.54 15.99
C ASP A 31 -10.35 5.86 16.74
N VAL A 32 -11.45 6.57 17.02
CA VAL A 32 -11.43 7.80 17.84
C VAL A 32 -12.43 7.73 18.98
N SER A 33 -12.25 8.58 20.00
CA SER A 33 -13.25 8.68 21.06
C SER A 33 -14.54 9.35 20.56
N PRO A 34 -15.73 8.97 21.10
CA PRO A 34 -16.99 9.64 20.78
C PRO A 34 -16.96 11.15 21.05
N GLU A 35 -16.20 11.57 22.08
CA GLU A 35 -16.02 12.98 22.44
C GLU A 35 -15.22 13.71 21.34
N TYR A 36 -14.19 13.06 20.78
CA TYR A 36 -13.41 13.64 19.71
C TYR A 36 -14.26 13.84 18.45
N LEU A 37 -15.03 12.82 18.04
CA LEU A 37 -15.98 12.93 16.94
C LEU A 37 -17.02 14.03 17.20
N SER A 38 -17.53 14.13 18.44
CA SER A 38 -18.46 15.17 18.81
C SER A 38 -17.84 16.58 18.69
N ARG A 39 -16.57 16.74 19.05
CA ARG A 39 -15.82 18.01 18.88
C ARG A 39 -15.64 18.37 17.39
N ILE A 40 -15.43 17.41 16.51
CA ILE A 40 -15.41 17.63 15.08
C ILE A 40 -16.76 18.18 14.61
N LEU A 41 -17.85 17.43 14.89
CA LEU A 41 -19.20 17.76 14.44
C LEU A 41 -19.72 19.08 14.97
N ASN A 42 -19.25 19.53 16.14
CA ASN A 42 -19.62 20.82 16.74
C ASN A 42 -18.61 21.93 16.44
N CYS A 43 -17.69 21.76 15.48
CA CYS A 43 -16.68 22.75 15.10
C CYS A 43 -15.75 23.21 16.25
N LYS A 44 -15.58 22.38 17.29
CA LYS A 44 -14.83 22.71 18.52
C LYS A 44 -13.35 22.36 18.47
N LEU A 45 -12.85 21.79 17.36
CA LEU A 45 -11.42 21.55 17.20
C LEU A 45 -10.69 22.84 16.83
N ALA A 46 -9.59 23.10 17.54
CA ALA A 46 -8.73 24.25 17.22
C ALA A 46 -7.94 24.01 15.93
N ASN A 47 -7.38 22.80 15.79
CA ASN A 47 -6.60 22.34 14.65
C ASN A 47 -7.37 21.27 13.87
N PRO A 48 -7.09 21.08 12.57
CA PRO A 48 -7.69 20.00 11.80
C PRO A 48 -7.29 18.63 12.37
N PRO A 49 -8.12 17.60 12.20
CA PRO A 49 -7.73 16.23 12.49
C PRO A 49 -6.49 15.81 11.71
N SER A 50 -5.76 14.82 12.21
CA SER A 50 -4.62 14.26 11.47
C SER A 50 -5.07 13.64 10.14
N ILE A 51 -4.17 13.57 9.18
CA ILE A 51 -4.40 12.96 7.86
C ILE A 51 -4.92 11.52 8.01
N GLN A 52 -4.38 10.76 8.99
CA GLN A 52 -4.83 9.40 9.31
C GLN A 52 -6.30 9.34 9.72
N VAL A 53 -6.74 10.24 10.60
CA VAL A 53 -8.16 10.30 11.02
C VAL A 53 -9.04 10.70 9.83
N ILE A 54 -8.60 11.62 8.99
CA ILE A 54 -9.33 12.03 7.78
C ILE A 54 -9.49 10.86 6.82
N GLN A 55 -8.45 10.06 6.66
CA GLN A 55 -8.49 8.87 5.80
C GLN A 55 -9.44 7.80 6.35
N LEU A 56 -9.41 7.55 7.66
CA LEU A 56 -10.36 6.62 8.30
C LEU A 56 -11.81 7.10 8.15
N ILE A 57 -12.06 8.41 8.27
CA ILE A 57 -13.39 8.99 8.00
C ILE A 57 -13.81 8.72 6.55
N ALA A 58 -12.91 8.94 5.59
CA ALA A 58 -13.20 8.72 4.16
C ALA A 58 -13.49 7.25 3.84
N ASN A 59 -12.69 6.32 4.40
CA ASN A 59 -12.84 4.89 4.17
C ASN A 59 -14.18 4.33 4.69
N HIS A 60 -14.73 4.94 5.74
CA HIS A 60 -16.01 4.54 6.34
C HIS A 60 -17.15 5.51 6.02
N ALA A 61 -16.91 6.44 5.08
CA ALA A 61 -17.88 7.46 4.74
C ALA A 61 -19.08 6.89 4.00
N SER A 62 -20.28 7.27 4.44
CA SER A 62 -21.53 7.14 3.70
C SER A 62 -21.73 8.35 2.78
N ASN A 63 -22.69 8.24 1.84
CA ASN A 63 -23.20 9.38 1.04
C ASN A 63 -22.15 10.08 0.15
N GLY A 64 -21.17 9.34 -0.38
CA GLY A 64 -20.25 9.83 -1.43
C GLY A 64 -19.30 10.94 -0.97
N VAL A 65 -18.99 11.01 0.32
CA VAL A 65 -17.96 11.92 0.83
C VAL A 65 -16.59 11.36 0.48
N THR A 66 -15.79 12.16 -0.23
CA THR A 66 -14.45 11.74 -0.67
C THR A 66 -13.35 12.24 0.26
N TYR A 67 -12.23 11.53 0.26
CA TYR A 67 -11.03 11.92 0.99
C TYR A 67 -10.53 13.32 0.59
N ALA A 68 -10.51 13.62 -0.73
CA ALA A 68 -10.10 14.92 -1.24
C ALA A 68 -10.98 16.09 -0.71
N GLN A 69 -12.30 15.88 -0.59
CA GLN A 69 -13.20 16.87 0.00
C GLN A 69 -12.86 17.15 1.47
N LEU A 70 -12.67 16.09 2.26
CA LEU A 70 -12.35 16.19 3.68
C LEU A 70 -11.01 16.92 3.90
N LEU A 71 -10.02 16.62 3.10
CA LEU A 71 -8.71 17.24 3.22
C LEU A 71 -8.71 18.71 2.82
N THR A 72 -9.40 19.04 1.71
CA THR A 72 -9.57 20.42 1.30
C THR A 72 -10.23 21.25 2.40
N ALA A 73 -11.29 20.72 3.02
CA ALA A 73 -11.96 21.38 4.13
C ALA A 73 -11.11 21.46 5.40
N ALA A 74 -10.24 20.46 5.64
CA ALA A 74 -9.26 20.47 6.73
C ALA A 74 -8.11 21.48 6.52
N GLY A 75 -8.00 22.08 5.32
CA GLY A 75 -6.97 23.07 5.01
C GLY A 75 -5.63 22.44 4.59
N TYR A 76 -5.59 21.13 4.37
CA TYR A 76 -4.43 20.49 3.77
C TYR A 76 -4.38 20.85 2.28
N ALA A 77 -3.22 21.31 1.82
CA ALA A 77 -3.06 21.68 0.42
C ALA A 77 -3.09 20.43 -0.46
N LEU A 78 -3.95 20.42 -1.47
CA LEU A 78 -4.01 19.33 -2.46
C LEU A 78 -2.68 19.15 -3.21
N SER A 79 -1.83 20.19 -3.25
CA SER A 79 -0.48 20.11 -3.85
C SER A 79 0.51 19.24 -3.06
N SER A 80 0.24 19.01 -1.77
CA SER A 80 0.97 17.98 -0.98
C SER A 80 0.32 16.61 -1.10
N MET A 81 -0.69 16.46 -1.94
CA MET A 81 -1.60 15.34 -2.02
C MET A 81 -1.75 14.75 -3.42
N GLU A 82 -1.27 15.44 -4.45
CA GLU A 82 -0.96 14.77 -5.71
C GLU A 82 0.02 13.62 -5.47
N ASP A 83 0.80 13.70 -4.36
CA ASP A 83 1.75 12.68 -3.95
C ASP A 83 1.18 11.60 -2.99
N THR A 84 -0.02 11.78 -2.39
CA THR A 84 -0.62 10.80 -1.46
C THR A 84 -2.01 10.32 -1.86
N ALA A 85 -2.64 10.95 -2.86
CA ALA A 85 -3.99 10.63 -3.31
C ALA A 85 -4.03 9.66 -4.50
N THR A 86 -2.96 8.93 -4.74
CA THR A 86 -2.90 7.96 -5.84
C THR A 86 -2.90 6.51 -5.38
N LEU A 87 -3.71 6.18 -4.37
CA LEU A 87 -4.22 4.81 -4.29
C LEU A 87 -5.41 4.60 -5.24
N ASP A 88 -5.96 5.70 -5.82
CA ASP A 88 -7.06 5.64 -6.80
C ASP A 88 -6.90 6.65 -7.95
N ALA A 89 -5.70 7.19 -8.21
CA ALA A 89 -5.46 7.88 -9.46
C ALA A 89 -5.30 6.84 -10.57
N PRO A 90 -5.97 7.05 -11.72
CA PRO A 90 -5.90 6.07 -12.78
C PRO A 90 -4.44 5.85 -13.19
N ASP A 91 -4.07 4.61 -13.30
CA ASP A 91 -2.83 3.95 -13.73
C ASP A 91 -2.18 4.52 -15.03
N THR A 92 -2.48 5.73 -15.44
CA THR A 92 -2.19 6.21 -16.79
C THR A 92 -0.76 6.68 -17.01
N LEU A 93 -0.03 7.08 -15.97
CA LEU A 93 1.39 7.47 -16.15
C LEU A 93 2.35 6.29 -15.99
N ASN A 94 1.90 5.20 -15.40
CA ASN A 94 2.72 4.05 -15.04
C ASN A 94 2.42 2.77 -15.81
N ASP A 95 1.52 2.78 -16.78
CA ASP A 95 1.21 1.58 -17.56
C ASP A 95 2.44 1.05 -18.32
N THR A 96 3.28 1.94 -18.81
CA THR A 96 4.56 1.58 -19.47
C THR A 96 5.55 1.00 -18.45
N THR A 97 5.72 1.63 -17.29
CA THR A 97 6.61 1.15 -16.23
C THR A 97 6.08 -0.16 -15.62
N LYS A 98 4.76 -0.27 -15.41
CA LYS A 98 4.12 -1.49 -14.93
C LYS A 98 4.36 -2.64 -15.91
N LYS A 99 4.09 -2.45 -17.20
CA LYS A 99 4.34 -3.45 -18.25
C LYS A 99 5.81 -3.84 -18.34
N PHE A 100 6.67 -2.87 -18.19
CA PHE A 100 8.11 -3.07 -18.15
C PHE A 100 8.53 -3.95 -16.98
N MET A 101 8.15 -3.60 -15.75
CA MET A 101 8.46 -4.39 -14.56
C MET A 101 7.87 -5.79 -14.66
N GLN A 102 6.62 -5.91 -15.12
CA GLN A 102 5.96 -7.18 -15.34
C GLN A 102 6.73 -8.05 -16.35
N GLY A 103 7.14 -7.50 -17.49
CA GLY A 103 7.90 -8.21 -18.51
C GLY A 103 9.25 -8.71 -18.00
N THR A 104 9.97 -7.89 -17.24
CA THR A 104 11.26 -8.25 -16.62
C THR A 104 11.08 -9.38 -15.60
N ILE A 105 10.09 -9.29 -14.72
CA ILE A 105 9.78 -10.35 -13.73
C ILE A 105 9.39 -11.66 -14.43
N LEU A 106 8.52 -11.63 -15.43
CA LEU A 106 8.09 -12.83 -16.15
C LEU A 106 9.25 -13.51 -16.88
N THR A 107 10.16 -12.71 -17.46
CA THR A 107 11.38 -13.22 -18.11
C THR A 107 12.28 -13.93 -17.09
N ALA A 108 12.50 -13.31 -15.94
CA ALA A 108 13.29 -13.90 -14.86
C ALA A 108 12.65 -15.16 -14.29
N LEU A 109 11.33 -15.14 -14.04
CA LEU A 109 10.57 -16.33 -13.59
C LEU A 109 10.70 -17.50 -14.57
N SER A 110 10.70 -17.23 -15.86
CA SER A 110 10.89 -18.26 -16.88
C SER A 110 12.27 -18.92 -16.80
N SER A 111 13.28 -18.22 -16.28
CA SER A 111 14.65 -18.73 -16.16
C SER A 111 14.87 -19.63 -14.93
N ILE A 112 14.02 -19.56 -13.89
CA ILE A 112 14.14 -20.44 -12.71
C ILE A 112 13.72 -21.90 -12.99
N GLY A 113 13.15 -22.16 -14.15
CA GLY A 113 12.82 -23.53 -14.60
C GLY A 113 11.63 -24.18 -13.88
N VAL A 114 10.85 -23.43 -13.10
CA VAL A 114 9.63 -23.91 -12.45
C VAL A 114 8.42 -23.45 -13.26
N PRO A 115 7.57 -24.37 -13.73
CA PRO A 115 6.35 -24.00 -14.45
C PRO A 115 5.42 -23.17 -13.56
N PHE A 116 4.93 -22.07 -14.08
CA PHE A 116 3.99 -21.18 -13.41
C PHE A 116 2.84 -20.77 -14.32
N THR A 117 1.74 -20.35 -13.70
CA THR A 117 0.59 -19.74 -14.37
C THR A 117 0.37 -18.34 -13.81
N MET A 118 0.03 -17.39 -14.68
CA MET A 118 -0.37 -16.05 -14.25
C MET A 118 -1.79 -16.09 -13.73
N GLU A 119 -2.02 -15.48 -12.57
CA GLU A 119 -3.38 -15.26 -12.07
C GLU A 119 -3.96 -13.97 -12.67
N GLN A 120 -5.28 -13.97 -12.92
CA GLN A 120 -5.96 -12.75 -13.30
C GLN A 120 -5.94 -11.75 -12.14
N GLU A 121 -5.62 -10.49 -12.43
CA GLU A 121 -5.68 -9.40 -11.45
C GLU A 121 -7.09 -9.34 -10.82
N LYS A 122 -7.15 -9.51 -9.52
CA LYS A 122 -8.37 -9.22 -8.76
C LYS A 122 -8.38 -7.72 -8.46
N LYS A 123 -9.45 -7.04 -8.81
CA LYS A 123 -9.59 -5.58 -8.63
C LYS A 123 -9.43 -5.10 -7.18
N ASP A 124 -9.55 -6.01 -6.22
CA ASP A 124 -9.54 -5.69 -4.79
C ASP A 124 -8.20 -6.03 -4.09
N THR A 125 -7.15 -6.34 -4.85
CA THR A 125 -5.83 -6.66 -4.28
C THR A 125 -4.80 -5.60 -4.65
N ASN A 126 -3.84 -5.36 -3.75
CA ASN A 126 -2.71 -4.46 -4.01
C ASN A 126 -1.58 -5.12 -4.85
N TYR A 127 -1.82 -6.33 -5.33
CA TYR A 127 -0.84 -7.03 -6.14
C TYR A 127 -0.95 -6.63 -7.61
N HIS A 128 0.19 -6.25 -8.19
CA HIS A 128 0.28 -5.85 -9.61
C HIS A 128 0.52 -7.04 -10.54
N LEU A 129 1.03 -8.13 -9.98
CA LEU A 129 1.22 -9.40 -10.67
C LEU A 129 1.15 -10.51 -9.63
N SER A 130 0.49 -11.60 -9.97
CA SER A 130 0.50 -12.83 -9.17
C SER A 130 0.72 -14.03 -10.07
N VAL A 131 1.55 -14.94 -9.61
CA VAL A 131 1.81 -16.21 -10.29
C VAL A 131 1.61 -17.38 -9.34
N SER A 132 1.11 -18.50 -9.87
CA SER A 132 0.91 -19.75 -9.12
C SER A 132 1.81 -20.83 -9.68
N PHE A 133 2.41 -21.60 -8.78
CA PHE A 133 3.23 -22.78 -9.10
C PHE A 133 2.46 -24.05 -8.81
N ALA A 134 2.58 -25.04 -9.70
CA ALA A 134 1.89 -26.31 -9.54
C ALA A 134 2.45 -27.18 -8.39
N SER A 135 3.71 -26.94 -7.97
CA SER A 135 4.40 -27.69 -6.92
C SER A 135 5.55 -26.87 -6.35
N GLY A 136 5.92 -27.16 -5.12
CA GLY A 136 7.03 -26.53 -4.42
C GLY A 136 6.63 -25.93 -3.08
N SER A 137 7.59 -25.40 -2.34
CA SER A 137 7.37 -24.74 -1.06
C SER A 137 6.71 -23.37 -1.20
N VAL A 138 6.90 -22.71 -2.35
CA VAL A 138 6.17 -21.50 -2.73
C VAL A 138 5.09 -21.90 -3.73
N THR A 139 3.83 -21.76 -3.36
CA THR A 139 2.69 -22.07 -4.22
C THR A 139 2.18 -20.85 -4.97
N LYS A 140 2.40 -19.66 -4.38
CA LYS A 140 2.05 -18.37 -5.01
C LYS A 140 3.13 -17.33 -4.77
N TRP A 141 3.34 -16.49 -5.77
CA TRP A 141 4.26 -15.36 -5.66
C TRP A 141 3.58 -14.08 -6.15
N HIS A 142 3.48 -13.12 -5.25
CA HIS A 142 2.83 -11.84 -5.48
C HIS A 142 3.87 -10.74 -5.62
N PHE A 143 3.67 -9.82 -6.57
CA PHE A 143 4.57 -8.71 -6.83
C PHE A 143 3.83 -7.39 -6.66
N ILE A 144 4.41 -6.50 -5.86
CA ILE A 144 3.94 -5.14 -5.63
C ILE A 144 4.99 -4.19 -6.21
N TYR A 145 4.62 -3.46 -7.27
CA TYR A 145 5.52 -2.53 -7.90
C TYR A 145 5.52 -1.20 -7.13
N LEU A 146 6.72 -0.68 -6.86
CA LEU A 146 6.93 0.59 -6.21
C LEU A 146 7.30 1.62 -7.26
N TYR A 147 6.70 2.79 -7.20
CA TYR A 147 6.92 3.84 -8.18
C TYR A 147 7.43 5.10 -7.51
N ASN A 148 8.42 5.73 -8.11
CA ASN A 148 8.90 7.10 -7.91
C ASN A 148 8.33 7.86 -6.70
N THR A 149 8.74 7.47 -5.52
CA THR A 149 8.33 8.13 -4.28
C THR A 149 9.43 9.02 -3.75
N THR A 150 9.08 10.19 -3.25
CA THR A 150 10.03 11.03 -2.50
C THR A 150 10.41 10.34 -1.19
N LYS A 151 11.57 10.67 -0.61
CA LYS A 151 12.09 10.02 0.61
C LYS A 151 11.11 10.00 1.78
N GLU A 152 10.32 11.04 1.95
CA GLU A 152 9.29 11.12 3.01
C GLU A 152 8.11 10.19 2.73
N LEU A 153 7.68 10.13 1.47
CA LEU A 153 6.61 9.25 1.00
C LEU A 153 7.02 7.79 1.09
N MET A 154 8.28 7.44 0.77
CA MET A 154 8.81 6.08 0.86
C MET A 154 8.64 5.47 2.27
N SER A 155 8.93 6.23 3.32
CA SER A 155 8.81 5.71 4.71
C SER A 155 7.36 5.49 5.12
N ASN A 156 6.45 6.39 4.70
CA ASN A 156 5.02 6.28 4.99
C ASN A 156 4.38 5.16 4.17
N GLN A 157 4.75 5.03 2.91
CA GLN A 157 4.31 3.96 2.03
C GLN A 157 4.76 2.59 2.54
N LEU A 158 6.01 2.47 2.98
CA LEU A 158 6.53 1.25 3.59
C LEU A 158 5.71 0.81 4.80
N SER A 159 5.44 1.74 5.72
CA SER A 159 4.63 1.45 6.91
C SER A 159 3.19 1.06 6.54
N SER A 160 2.60 1.72 5.55
CA SER A 160 1.27 1.41 5.03
C SER A 160 1.23 0.02 4.40
N LEU A 161 2.19 -0.31 3.55
CA LEU A 161 2.30 -1.63 2.90
C LEU A 161 2.46 -2.74 3.93
N TYR A 162 3.34 -2.58 4.91
CA TYR A 162 3.51 -3.57 5.96
C TYR A 162 2.26 -3.74 6.82
N SER A 163 1.59 -2.66 7.17
CA SER A 163 0.31 -2.73 7.89
C SER A 163 -0.73 -3.49 7.09
N HIS A 164 -0.80 -3.25 5.77
CA HIS A 164 -1.74 -3.94 4.91
C HIS A 164 -1.45 -5.44 4.83
N LEU A 165 -0.20 -5.83 4.64
CA LEU A 165 0.22 -7.22 4.58
C LEU A 165 -0.05 -7.99 5.90
N ILE A 166 -0.01 -7.33 7.05
CA ILE A 166 -0.35 -7.94 8.35
C ILE A 166 -1.83 -8.33 8.43
N PHE A 167 -2.70 -7.55 7.78
CA PHE A 167 -4.16 -7.81 7.79
C PHE A 167 -4.63 -8.72 6.65
N GLU A 168 -3.79 -8.97 5.65
CA GLU A 168 -4.10 -9.95 4.61
C GLU A 168 -3.90 -11.38 5.14
N ASN A 169 -4.82 -12.27 4.75
CA ASN A 169 -4.70 -13.70 5.10
C ASN A 169 -3.74 -14.40 4.12
N ILE A 170 -2.45 -14.12 4.25
CA ILE A 170 -1.38 -14.65 3.41
C ILE A 170 -0.98 -16.02 3.97
N MET A 171 -0.91 -17.03 3.10
CA MET A 171 -0.51 -18.37 3.51
C MET A 171 1.02 -18.47 3.64
N GLU A 172 1.49 -19.37 4.49
CA GLU A 172 2.93 -19.63 4.67
C GLU A 172 3.65 -20.07 3.39
N THR A 173 2.90 -20.63 2.43
CA THR A 173 3.41 -21.02 1.11
C THR A 173 3.37 -19.90 0.07
N GLU A 174 2.96 -18.71 0.44
CA GLU A 174 2.94 -17.55 -0.45
C GLU A 174 4.17 -16.67 -0.22
N LYS A 175 4.70 -16.11 -1.30
CA LYS A 175 5.81 -15.15 -1.28
C LYS A 175 5.33 -13.82 -1.82
N ILE A 176 5.77 -12.73 -1.19
CA ILE A 176 5.52 -11.37 -1.66
C ILE A 176 6.84 -10.70 -1.97
N SER A 177 6.91 -10.02 -3.10
CA SER A 177 8.08 -9.22 -3.47
C SER A 177 7.71 -7.79 -3.79
N PHE A 178 8.37 -6.86 -3.14
CA PHE A 178 8.38 -5.47 -3.58
C PHE A 178 9.34 -5.33 -4.74
N VAL A 179 8.93 -4.63 -5.79
CA VAL A 179 9.73 -4.45 -7.00
C VAL A 179 9.95 -2.96 -7.23
N THR A 180 11.20 -2.55 -7.34
CA THR A 180 11.57 -1.15 -7.56
C THR A 180 12.72 -1.04 -8.55
N SER A 181 12.80 0.09 -9.25
CA SER A 181 13.97 0.50 -10.04
C SER A 181 14.86 1.50 -9.30
N SER A 182 14.45 1.95 -8.11
CA SER A 182 15.21 2.87 -7.27
C SER A 182 16.11 2.13 -6.29
N LYS A 183 17.41 2.39 -6.37
CA LYS A 183 18.37 1.84 -5.42
C LYS A 183 18.12 2.38 -3.99
N GLU A 184 17.72 3.63 -3.87
CA GLU A 184 17.39 4.26 -2.58
C GLU A 184 16.20 3.57 -1.90
N GLU A 185 15.17 3.22 -2.66
CA GLU A 185 14.03 2.44 -2.17
C GLU A 185 14.48 1.04 -1.76
N PHE A 186 15.21 0.35 -2.61
CA PHE A 186 15.75 -0.98 -2.30
C PHE A 186 16.55 -0.97 -0.98
N ASP A 187 17.47 -0.01 -0.82
CA ASP A 187 18.28 0.12 0.39
C ASP A 187 17.46 0.49 1.63
N LEU A 188 16.37 1.25 1.46
CA LEU A 188 15.44 1.58 2.56
C LEU A 188 14.69 0.34 3.02
N TYR A 189 14.12 -0.44 2.09
CA TYR A 189 13.34 -1.63 2.40
C TYR A 189 14.21 -2.73 3.04
N THR A 190 15.46 -2.87 2.60
CA THR A 190 16.40 -3.83 3.21
C THR A 190 16.84 -3.45 4.61
N LYS A 191 16.77 -2.16 4.99
CA LYS A 191 17.18 -1.68 6.32
C LYS A 191 16.04 -1.64 7.34
N LYS A 192 14.80 -1.49 6.87
CA LYS A 192 13.61 -1.34 7.74
C LYS A 192 12.72 -2.57 7.66
N ILE A 193 13.23 -3.70 8.10
CA ILE A 193 12.50 -4.96 8.12
C ILE A 193 11.61 -5.02 9.37
N PRO A 194 10.30 -5.24 9.26
CA PRO A 194 9.45 -5.45 10.42
C PRO A 194 9.76 -6.79 11.08
N THR A 195 9.88 -6.79 12.39
CA THR A 195 10.26 -7.98 13.19
C THR A 195 9.14 -8.98 13.42
N ASN A 196 7.88 -8.60 13.16
CA ASN A 196 6.69 -9.39 13.51
C ASN A 196 5.90 -9.88 12.28
N LEU A 197 6.55 -10.01 11.14
CA LEU A 197 5.91 -10.57 9.94
C LEU A 197 6.07 -12.10 9.93
N ASN A 198 4.95 -12.80 9.74
CA ASN A 198 4.95 -14.24 9.52
C ASN A 198 4.65 -14.55 8.04
N LEU A 199 5.49 -14.06 7.14
CA LEU A 199 5.33 -14.24 5.70
C LEU A 199 6.70 -14.24 4.99
N ASN A 200 6.73 -14.79 3.77
CA ASN A 200 7.91 -14.78 2.93
C ASN A 200 7.95 -13.48 2.14
N LEU A 201 8.91 -12.64 2.44
CA LEU A 201 9.01 -11.28 1.89
C LEU A 201 10.38 -11.04 1.29
N SER A 202 10.43 -10.45 0.10
CA SER A 202 11.65 -9.98 -0.55
C SER A 202 11.47 -8.60 -1.18
N VAL A 203 12.57 -7.99 -1.54
CA VAL A 203 12.63 -6.80 -2.40
C VAL A 203 13.52 -7.07 -3.59
N ILE A 204 13.08 -6.64 -4.77
CA ILE A 204 13.73 -6.85 -6.06
C ILE A 204 14.10 -5.48 -6.64
N LEU A 205 15.37 -5.32 -7.00
CA LEU A 205 15.87 -4.18 -7.74
C LEU A 205 15.98 -4.52 -9.23
N ILE A 206 15.32 -3.74 -10.06
CA ILE A 206 15.35 -3.87 -11.52
C ILE A 206 16.19 -2.75 -12.12
N ASP A 207 16.97 -3.07 -13.14
CA ASP A 207 17.60 -2.08 -14.01
C ASP A 207 16.70 -1.77 -15.21
N GLU A 208 16.16 -0.56 -15.26
CA GLU A 208 15.30 -0.11 -16.36
C GLU A 208 15.99 -0.05 -17.72
N LYS A 209 17.33 0.09 -17.75
CA LYS A 209 18.08 0.20 -19.01
C LYS A 209 18.36 -1.15 -19.63
N SER A 210 18.77 -2.12 -18.82
CA SER A 210 19.09 -3.47 -19.29
C SER A 210 17.91 -4.42 -19.29
N LEU A 211 16.77 -4.03 -18.70
CA LEU A 211 15.57 -4.88 -18.51
C LEU A 211 15.87 -6.17 -17.74
N THR A 212 16.74 -6.07 -16.74
CA THR A 212 17.20 -7.21 -15.95
C THR A 212 17.00 -6.98 -14.45
N ILE A 213 16.92 -8.07 -13.71
CA ILE A 213 16.99 -8.00 -12.27
C ILE A 213 18.45 -7.81 -11.88
N GLN A 214 18.73 -6.76 -11.13
CA GLN A 214 20.07 -6.50 -10.59
C GLN A 214 20.30 -7.28 -9.30
N LYS A 215 19.28 -7.36 -8.47
CA LYS A 215 19.41 -7.98 -7.15
C LYS A 215 18.04 -8.28 -6.57
N GLU A 216 17.94 -9.40 -5.87
CA GLU A 216 16.88 -9.68 -4.93
C GLU A 216 17.46 -9.82 -3.51
N SER A 217 16.75 -9.33 -2.52
CA SER A 217 17.08 -9.51 -1.10
C SER A 217 15.85 -10.00 -0.34
N TRP A 218 15.97 -11.16 0.29
CA TRP A 218 14.97 -11.64 1.21
C TRP A 218 14.98 -10.79 2.47
N LEU A 219 13.83 -10.26 2.83
CA LEU A 219 13.63 -9.44 4.03
C LEU A 219 13.21 -10.32 5.21
N HIS A 220 12.38 -11.31 4.93
CA HIS A 220 11.92 -12.27 5.90
C HIS A 220 11.60 -13.60 5.21
N SER A 221 11.86 -14.71 5.88
CA SER A 221 11.43 -16.05 5.47
C SER A 221 10.86 -16.79 6.65
N ILE A 222 9.79 -17.52 6.43
CA ILE A 222 9.20 -18.39 7.43
C ILE A 222 10.12 -19.59 7.61
N SER A 223 10.25 -20.08 8.83
CA SER A 223 11.14 -21.20 9.18
C SER A 223 10.82 -22.53 8.47
N SER A 224 9.63 -22.64 7.86
CA SER A 224 9.22 -23.80 7.07
C SER A 224 9.87 -23.86 5.67
N ILE A 225 10.47 -22.77 5.19
CA ILE A 225 11.14 -22.72 3.88
C ILE A 225 12.63 -23.06 4.06
N SER A 226 13.10 -24.06 3.31
CA SER A 226 14.51 -24.47 3.32
C SER A 226 15.41 -23.43 2.61
N THR A 227 16.70 -23.42 2.93
CA THR A 227 17.69 -22.59 2.22
C THR A 227 17.79 -22.94 0.73
N GLU A 228 17.53 -24.17 0.34
CA GLU A 228 17.49 -24.61 -1.05
C GLU A 228 16.28 -24.00 -1.77
N ASP A 229 15.12 -23.97 -1.13
CA ASP A 229 13.92 -23.35 -1.65
C ASP A 229 14.08 -21.82 -1.75
N ILE A 230 14.73 -21.19 -0.76
CA ILE A 230 15.06 -19.76 -0.84
C ILE A 230 15.88 -19.49 -2.09
N SER A 231 16.92 -20.29 -2.35
CA SER A 231 17.74 -20.14 -3.55
C SER A 231 16.95 -20.37 -4.84
N LYS A 232 16.06 -21.35 -4.86
CA LYS A 232 15.22 -21.71 -6.02
C LYS A 232 14.21 -20.61 -6.37
N TYR A 233 13.64 -19.95 -5.37
CA TYR A 233 12.65 -18.87 -5.56
C TYR A 233 13.28 -17.48 -5.35
N THR A 234 14.52 -17.30 -5.74
CA THR A 234 15.23 -16.00 -5.82
C THR A 234 15.51 -15.68 -7.29
N LEU A 235 15.23 -14.43 -7.70
CA LEU A 235 15.42 -13.92 -9.07
C LEU A 235 16.76 -13.20 -9.26
#